data_6208e6dd78bb585843d43013548e297e
#
_entry.id   6208e6dd78bb585843d43013548e297e
#
_cell.length_a   1.000
_cell.length_b   1.000
_cell.length_c   1.000
_cell.angle_alpha   90.00
_cell.angle_beta   90.00
_cell.angle_gamma   90.00
#
_symmetry.space_group_name_H-M   'P 1'
#
loop_
_entity.id
_entity.type
_entity.pdbx_description
1 polymer ?
#
loop_
_entity_poly.entity_id
_entity_poly.type
_entity_poly.pdbx_seq_one_letter_code
_entity_poly.pdbx_strand_id
1 'polypeptide(L)'
;EKAILYCKKAIDINSSFFNAHYNLGLIFQKIDENEKAINCYENAIKINPNFFNAYNNLGILFKKSGEPQKAKSCYENAIRINPKFSDAYNNLGVYFTDLGETENAIYNYAEAFIHNPKNKDAKLNLINDLTFYSPNKSNNIINPIIDANNALREANQEFTFENLLDDNYLAIFFENSNKVFSSVKHILDGLKFNETQTFRRNPTHFNCKRHHRLFNEYNMIPKFCFSCFKIQIDPLNILELFKLFFIFDGIKFTDNNWRKCMIETRPEISGAYKGYIYCSSMKEANKILQFISPTLNKFLKCKINIKRGCSEFYKSFPNYKLTDENETNFMKYNNEWQSIEKKDDSKIQNVEKIYKNTINGLSLSDFLIMRNWLSYAKIIDDRSYKNITEDIPNSELVSGLVSD
;
A
#
# COMPACT_ATOMS: atom_id res chain seq x y z
N GLU A 1 28.10 -1.07 22.58
CA GLU A 1 29.45 -1.61 22.81
C GLU A 1 29.50 -2.61 23.96
N LYS A 2 29.00 -2.29 25.16
CA LYS A 2 29.03 -3.22 26.33
C LYS A 2 28.33 -4.55 26.02
N ALA A 3 27.18 -4.55 25.35
CA ALA A 3 26.43 -5.77 24.98
C ALA A 3 27.24 -6.68 24.04
N ILE A 4 27.94 -6.11 23.04
CA ILE A 4 28.86 -6.86 22.18
C ILE A 4 29.96 -7.53 22.97
N LEU A 5 30.55 -6.80 23.91
CA LEU A 5 31.64 -7.31 24.78
C LEU A 5 31.15 -8.50 25.63
N TYR A 6 29.96 -8.40 26.22
CA TYR A 6 29.40 -9.51 27.00
C TYR A 6 29.07 -10.74 26.17
N CYS A 7 28.49 -10.56 24.99
CA CYS A 7 28.23 -11.69 24.10
C CYS A 7 29.53 -12.37 23.65
N LYS A 8 30.59 -11.60 23.34
CA LYS A 8 31.89 -12.16 22.96
C LYS A 8 32.52 -12.92 24.15
N LYS A 9 32.52 -12.34 25.36
CA LYS A 9 32.99 -13.07 26.54
C LYS A 9 32.22 -14.37 26.80
N ALA A 10 30.91 -14.37 26.59
CA ALA A 10 30.11 -15.58 26.74
C ALA A 10 30.50 -16.65 25.72
N ILE A 11 30.82 -16.25 24.47
CA ILE A 11 31.32 -17.14 23.42
C ILE A 11 32.73 -17.65 23.75
N ASP A 12 33.59 -16.79 24.28
CA ASP A 12 34.95 -17.16 24.70
C ASP A 12 34.93 -18.21 25.84
N ILE A 13 33.97 -18.08 26.76
CA ILE A 13 33.80 -19.05 27.87
C ILE A 13 33.16 -20.36 27.33
N ASN A 14 32.20 -20.27 26.45
CA ASN A 14 31.52 -21.42 25.84
C ASN A 14 31.22 -21.14 24.38
N SER A 15 32.10 -21.64 23.52
CA SER A 15 31.97 -21.49 22.07
C SER A 15 30.72 -22.15 21.47
N SER A 16 30.13 -23.12 22.20
CA SER A 16 28.88 -23.81 21.79
C SER A 16 27.62 -23.14 22.34
N PHE A 17 27.72 -21.93 22.88
CA PHE A 17 26.56 -21.21 23.40
C PHE A 17 25.83 -20.48 22.27
N PHE A 18 24.94 -21.19 21.55
CA PHE A 18 24.23 -20.67 20.39
C PHE A 18 23.45 -19.39 20.67
N ASN A 19 22.88 -19.23 21.88
CA ASN A 19 22.17 -18.01 22.25
C ASN A 19 23.08 -16.76 22.29
N ALA A 20 24.37 -16.92 22.66
CA ALA A 20 25.31 -15.80 22.65
C ALA A 20 25.63 -15.36 21.21
N HIS A 21 25.80 -16.31 20.28
CA HIS A 21 25.95 -16.02 18.87
C HIS A 21 24.69 -15.34 18.31
N TYR A 22 23.50 -15.85 18.63
CA TYR A 22 22.24 -15.24 18.21
C TYR A 22 22.06 -13.82 18.71
N ASN A 23 22.30 -13.58 20.01
CA ASN A 23 22.18 -12.25 20.62
C ASN A 23 23.19 -11.26 20.02
N LEU A 24 24.40 -11.71 19.71
CA LEU A 24 25.41 -10.92 19.02
C LEU A 24 24.95 -10.56 17.61
N GLY A 25 24.29 -11.51 16.89
CA GLY A 25 23.65 -11.28 15.61
C GLY A 25 22.56 -10.21 15.67
N LEU A 26 21.67 -10.26 16.67
CA LEU A 26 20.64 -9.22 16.90
C LEU A 26 21.25 -7.82 17.11
N ILE A 27 22.36 -7.74 17.85
CA ILE A 27 23.03 -6.47 18.10
C ILE A 27 23.65 -5.94 16.80
N PHE A 28 24.34 -6.78 16.02
CA PHE A 28 24.92 -6.38 14.73
C PHE A 28 23.84 -5.97 13.73
N GLN A 29 22.73 -6.68 13.66
CA GLN A 29 21.58 -6.30 12.83
C GLN A 29 21.01 -4.92 13.20
N LYS A 30 20.93 -4.62 14.51
CA LYS A 30 20.43 -3.32 15.02
C LYS A 30 21.34 -2.13 14.65
N ILE A 31 22.64 -2.37 14.47
CA ILE A 31 23.61 -1.34 14.06
C ILE A 31 23.98 -1.42 12.58
N ASP A 32 23.15 -2.09 11.77
CA ASP A 32 23.30 -2.29 10.31
C ASP A 32 24.58 -3.00 9.85
N GLU A 33 25.29 -3.69 10.75
CA GLU A 33 26.44 -4.55 10.44
C GLU A 33 25.95 -5.93 9.94
N ASN A 34 25.27 -5.92 8.77
CA ASN A 34 24.49 -7.06 8.29
C ASN A 34 25.35 -8.32 8.06
N GLU A 35 26.57 -8.19 7.50
CA GLU A 35 27.47 -9.31 7.25
C GLU A 35 27.89 -10.01 8.56
N LYS A 36 28.21 -9.21 9.59
CA LYS A 36 28.54 -9.75 10.91
C LYS A 36 27.34 -10.44 11.56
N ALA A 37 26.15 -9.90 11.36
CA ALA A 37 24.92 -10.50 11.87
C ALA A 37 24.63 -11.85 11.18
N ILE A 38 24.81 -11.95 9.86
CA ILE A 38 24.68 -13.19 9.09
C ILE A 38 25.59 -14.27 9.67
N ASN A 39 26.90 -13.98 9.80
CA ASN A 39 27.87 -14.92 10.38
C ASN A 39 27.48 -15.38 11.81
N CYS A 40 26.94 -14.48 12.62
CA CYS A 40 26.49 -14.84 13.97
C CYS A 40 25.28 -15.78 13.93
N TYR A 41 24.29 -15.53 13.07
CA TYR A 41 23.12 -16.42 12.94
C TYR A 41 23.51 -17.79 12.35
N GLU A 42 24.40 -17.82 11.36
CA GLU A 42 24.92 -19.09 10.81
C GLU A 42 25.65 -19.92 11.86
N ASN A 43 26.48 -19.30 12.70
CA ASN A 43 27.13 -19.98 13.81
C ASN A 43 26.11 -20.50 14.84
N ALA A 44 25.08 -19.70 15.18
CA ALA A 44 24.01 -20.16 16.06
C ALA A 44 23.28 -21.39 15.50
N ILE A 45 22.98 -21.39 14.19
CA ILE A 45 22.34 -22.50 13.48
C ILE A 45 23.27 -23.72 13.41
N LYS A 46 24.56 -23.52 13.17
CA LYS A 46 25.54 -24.62 13.13
C LYS A 46 25.62 -25.33 14.48
N ILE A 47 25.53 -24.60 15.59
CA ILE A 47 25.55 -25.15 16.95
C ILE A 47 24.20 -25.79 17.29
N ASN A 48 23.10 -25.11 16.96
CA ASN A 48 21.75 -25.63 17.19
C ASN A 48 20.93 -25.56 15.90
N PRO A 49 20.90 -26.64 15.10
CA PRO A 49 20.15 -26.70 13.83
C PRO A 49 18.60 -26.56 13.99
N ASN A 50 18.09 -26.68 15.20
CA ASN A 50 16.67 -26.53 15.49
C ASN A 50 16.28 -25.12 15.99
N PHE A 51 17.16 -24.15 15.83
CA PHE A 51 16.91 -22.82 16.32
C PHE A 51 16.18 -21.94 15.28
N PHE A 52 14.85 -22.10 15.18
CA PHE A 52 14.00 -21.47 14.19
C PHE A 52 14.08 -19.93 14.17
N ASN A 53 14.30 -19.26 15.33
CA ASN A 53 14.47 -17.81 15.37
C ASN A 53 15.67 -17.32 14.58
N ALA A 54 16.81 -18.06 14.64
CA ALA A 54 18.00 -17.70 13.88
C ALA A 54 17.77 -17.84 12.37
N TYR A 55 17.07 -18.88 11.94
CA TYR A 55 16.69 -19.02 10.53
C TYR A 55 15.81 -17.85 10.07
N ASN A 56 14.80 -17.49 10.83
CA ASN A 56 13.93 -16.37 10.45
C ASN A 56 14.71 -15.06 10.29
N ASN A 57 15.56 -14.73 11.27
CA ASN A 57 16.36 -13.50 11.22
C ASN A 57 17.41 -13.51 10.12
N LEU A 58 18.02 -14.65 9.85
CA LEU A 58 18.92 -14.87 8.71
C LEU A 58 18.17 -14.62 7.38
N GLY A 59 16.94 -15.12 7.26
CA GLY A 59 16.08 -14.88 6.12
C GLY A 59 15.77 -13.40 5.89
N ILE A 60 15.51 -12.64 6.96
CA ILE A 60 15.30 -11.18 6.88
C ILE A 60 16.55 -10.48 6.32
N LEU A 61 17.75 -10.88 6.77
CA LEU A 61 18.99 -10.31 6.27
C LEU A 61 19.26 -10.67 4.82
N PHE A 62 19.06 -11.93 4.39
CA PHE A 62 19.20 -12.32 3.00
C PHE A 62 18.23 -11.57 2.09
N LYS A 63 16.98 -11.35 2.52
CA LYS A 63 16.05 -10.50 1.78
C LYS A 63 16.59 -9.08 1.61
N LYS A 64 17.12 -8.48 2.69
CA LYS A 64 17.72 -7.13 2.68
C LYS A 64 18.95 -7.05 1.78
N SER A 65 19.75 -8.10 1.70
CA SER A 65 20.94 -8.21 0.84
C SER A 65 20.64 -8.58 -0.62
N GLY A 66 19.35 -8.67 -1.01
CA GLY A 66 18.96 -9.00 -2.38
C GLY A 66 19.12 -10.50 -2.74
N GLU A 67 19.10 -11.38 -1.76
CA GLU A 67 19.17 -12.83 -1.92
C GLU A 67 17.84 -13.52 -1.56
N PRO A 68 16.75 -13.25 -2.32
CA PRO A 68 15.39 -13.65 -1.94
C PRO A 68 15.21 -15.17 -1.86
N GLN A 69 15.93 -15.96 -2.66
CA GLN A 69 15.83 -17.42 -2.63
C GLN A 69 16.42 -18.01 -1.35
N LYS A 70 17.53 -17.45 -0.86
CA LYS A 70 18.10 -17.85 0.44
C LYS A 70 17.14 -17.45 1.58
N ALA A 71 16.54 -16.26 1.49
CA ALA A 71 15.55 -15.84 2.46
C ALA A 71 14.36 -16.80 2.54
N LYS A 72 13.79 -17.20 1.38
CA LYS A 72 12.72 -18.22 1.31
C LYS A 72 13.11 -19.49 2.03
N SER A 73 14.27 -20.07 1.68
CA SER A 73 14.75 -21.31 2.30
C SER A 73 14.91 -21.19 3.82
N CYS A 74 15.34 -20.03 4.30
CA CYS A 74 15.43 -19.76 5.74
C CYS A 74 14.06 -19.75 6.40
N TYR A 75 13.06 -19.07 5.83
CA TYR A 75 11.69 -19.05 6.38
C TYR A 75 11.05 -20.44 6.37
N GLU A 76 11.21 -21.19 5.28
CA GLU A 76 10.73 -22.58 5.18
C GLU A 76 11.37 -23.50 6.24
N ASN A 77 12.68 -23.35 6.51
CA ASN A 77 13.34 -24.08 7.59
C ASN A 77 12.82 -23.68 8.96
N ALA A 78 12.59 -22.40 9.22
CA ALA A 78 11.98 -21.93 10.47
C ALA A 78 10.58 -22.53 10.69
N ILE A 79 9.76 -22.58 9.66
CA ILE A 79 8.41 -23.20 9.68
C ILE A 79 8.53 -24.72 9.88
N ARG A 80 9.44 -25.40 9.19
CA ARG A 80 9.65 -26.85 9.33
C ARG A 80 10.02 -27.23 10.77
N ILE A 81 10.84 -26.41 11.44
CA ILE A 81 11.26 -26.61 12.83
C ILE A 81 10.14 -26.26 13.81
N ASN A 82 9.46 -25.14 13.60
CA ASN A 82 8.32 -24.69 14.40
C ASN A 82 7.13 -24.36 13.49
N PRO A 83 6.22 -25.33 13.24
CA PRO A 83 5.05 -25.15 12.37
C PRO A 83 4.02 -24.10 12.86
N LYS A 84 4.20 -23.56 14.06
CA LYS A 84 3.34 -22.49 14.62
C LYS A 84 4.04 -21.13 14.66
N PHE A 85 5.16 -20.98 13.99
CA PHE A 85 5.93 -19.74 14.02
C PHE A 85 5.36 -18.69 13.06
N SER A 86 4.44 -17.90 13.56
CA SER A 86 3.70 -16.85 12.83
C SER A 86 4.59 -15.89 12.04
N ASP A 87 5.73 -15.46 12.61
CA ASP A 87 6.60 -14.46 11.97
C ASP A 87 7.24 -15.01 10.70
N ALA A 88 7.61 -16.30 10.66
CA ALA A 88 8.18 -16.92 9.47
C ALA A 88 7.13 -17.05 8.36
N TYR A 89 5.89 -17.41 8.69
CA TYR A 89 4.79 -17.38 7.73
C TYR A 89 4.55 -15.97 7.18
N ASN A 90 4.51 -14.94 8.04
CA ASN A 90 4.36 -13.57 7.57
C ASN A 90 5.49 -13.17 6.62
N ASN A 91 6.74 -13.48 6.95
CA ASN A 91 7.89 -13.14 6.12
C ASN A 91 7.90 -13.91 4.79
N LEU A 92 7.47 -15.17 4.78
CA LEU A 92 7.28 -15.96 3.56
C LEU A 92 6.13 -15.39 2.70
N GLY A 93 5.04 -14.91 3.34
CA GLY A 93 3.98 -14.18 2.65
C GLY A 93 4.50 -12.92 1.96
N VAL A 94 5.32 -12.12 2.65
CA VAL A 94 5.97 -10.92 2.07
C VAL A 94 6.87 -11.29 0.88
N TYR A 95 7.60 -12.40 0.96
CA TYR A 95 8.38 -12.91 -0.17
C TYR A 95 7.48 -13.18 -1.39
N PHE A 96 6.35 -13.86 -1.22
CA PHE A 96 5.42 -14.14 -2.32
C PHE A 96 4.72 -12.88 -2.85
N THR A 97 4.41 -11.89 -1.98
CA THR A 97 3.90 -10.58 -2.43
C THR A 97 4.91 -9.88 -3.35
N ASP A 98 6.20 -9.90 -3.00
CA ASP A 98 7.27 -9.30 -3.82
C ASP A 98 7.40 -9.97 -5.20
N LEU A 99 7.07 -11.26 -5.31
CA LEU A 99 7.03 -12.00 -6.57
C LEU A 99 5.69 -11.86 -7.32
N GLY A 100 4.69 -11.19 -6.74
CA GLY A 100 3.35 -11.11 -7.30
C GLY A 100 2.53 -12.41 -7.21
N GLU A 101 2.98 -13.39 -6.45
CA GLU A 101 2.29 -14.65 -6.17
C GLU A 101 1.26 -14.46 -5.05
N THR A 102 0.21 -13.68 -5.33
CA THR A 102 -0.72 -13.17 -4.31
C THR A 102 -1.48 -14.29 -3.59
N GLU A 103 -1.80 -15.40 -4.26
CA GLU A 103 -2.46 -16.54 -3.64
C GLU A 103 -1.58 -17.17 -2.54
N ASN A 104 -0.31 -17.44 -2.88
CA ASN A 104 0.66 -17.97 -1.92
C ASN A 104 0.92 -16.98 -0.77
N ALA A 105 0.94 -15.67 -1.06
CA ALA A 105 1.08 -14.64 -0.04
C ALA A 105 -0.10 -14.66 0.94
N ILE A 106 -1.35 -14.65 0.44
CA ILE A 106 -2.56 -14.70 1.26
C ILE A 106 -2.61 -15.96 2.12
N TYR A 107 -2.27 -17.13 1.55
CA TYR A 107 -2.18 -18.36 2.32
C TYR A 107 -1.24 -18.21 3.52
N ASN A 108 -0.03 -17.73 3.29
CA ASN A 108 0.97 -17.59 4.35
C ASN A 108 0.57 -16.52 5.39
N TYR A 109 -0.05 -15.42 5.00
CA TYR A 109 -0.57 -14.43 5.96
C TYR A 109 -1.73 -14.99 6.78
N ALA A 110 -2.60 -15.79 6.18
CA ALA A 110 -3.68 -16.47 6.89
C ALA A 110 -3.12 -17.46 7.92
N GLU A 111 -2.13 -18.27 7.58
CA GLU A 111 -1.43 -19.16 8.51
C GLU A 111 -0.76 -18.36 9.65
N ALA A 112 -0.07 -17.24 9.30
CA ALA A 112 0.52 -16.38 10.32
C ALA A 112 -0.53 -15.86 11.32
N PHE A 113 -1.71 -15.46 10.84
CA PHE A 113 -2.83 -15.03 11.68
C PHE A 113 -3.40 -16.18 12.53
N ILE A 114 -3.59 -17.37 11.95
CA ILE A 114 -4.11 -18.56 12.66
C ILE A 114 -3.19 -18.91 13.84
N HIS A 115 -1.88 -18.89 13.63
CA HIS A 115 -0.90 -19.22 14.66
C HIS A 115 -0.68 -18.10 15.69
N ASN A 116 -0.87 -16.86 15.30
CA ASN A 116 -0.82 -15.70 16.20
C ASN A 116 -1.81 -14.61 15.77
N PRO A 117 -3.05 -14.63 16.30
CA PRO A 117 -4.05 -13.60 15.99
C PRO A 117 -3.67 -12.18 16.44
N LYS A 118 -2.59 -12.01 17.21
CA LYS A 118 -2.06 -10.70 17.61
C LYS A 118 -1.00 -10.16 16.63
N ASN A 119 -0.58 -10.94 15.64
CA ASN A 119 0.38 -10.49 14.62
C ASN A 119 -0.27 -9.42 13.74
N LYS A 120 0.07 -8.15 14.01
CA LYS A 120 -0.48 -6.98 13.32
C LYS A 120 -0.02 -6.91 11.87
N ASP A 121 1.24 -7.26 11.61
CA ASP A 121 1.81 -7.19 10.26
C ASP A 121 1.14 -8.21 9.34
N ALA A 122 0.90 -9.43 9.82
CA ALA A 122 0.18 -10.45 9.06
C ALA A 122 -1.25 -10.00 8.71
N LYS A 123 -1.97 -9.36 9.64
CA LYS A 123 -3.31 -8.82 9.37
C LYS A 123 -3.27 -7.73 8.31
N LEU A 124 -2.36 -6.77 8.44
CA LEU A 124 -2.22 -5.66 7.48
C LEU A 124 -1.88 -6.17 6.10
N ASN A 125 -0.90 -7.07 6.01
CA ASN A 125 -0.47 -7.66 4.76
C ASN A 125 -1.60 -8.45 4.10
N LEU A 126 -2.36 -9.24 4.88
CA LEU A 126 -3.52 -9.98 4.39
C LEU A 126 -4.59 -9.02 3.83
N ILE A 127 -4.99 -7.99 4.59
CA ILE A 127 -5.98 -7.00 4.16
C ILE A 127 -5.53 -6.32 2.85
N ASN A 128 -4.25 -5.97 2.74
CA ASN A 128 -3.72 -5.29 1.56
C ASN A 128 -3.74 -6.21 0.32
N ASP A 129 -3.30 -7.46 0.46
CA ASP A 129 -3.23 -8.38 -0.68
C ASP A 129 -4.61 -8.85 -1.15
N LEU A 130 -5.61 -8.85 -0.27
CA LEU A 130 -7.02 -9.09 -0.65
C LEU A 130 -7.60 -8.03 -1.61
N THR A 131 -6.92 -6.90 -1.84
CA THR A 131 -7.28 -5.96 -2.92
C THR A 131 -6.95 -6.50 -4.32
N PHE A 132 -6.05 -7.48 -4.42
CA PHE A 132 -5.54 -8.03 -5.68
C PHE A 132 -5.99 -9.44 -5.97
N TYR A 133 -6.48 -10.15 -4.98
CA TYR A 133 -6.90 -11.54 -5.10
C TYR A 133 -8.11 -11.83 -4.21
N SER A 134 -9.07 -12.55 -4.73
CA SER A 134 -10.22 -13.06 -3.97
C SER A 134 -10.10 -14.58 -3.91
N PRO A 135 -9.74 -15.16 -2.76
CA PRO A 135 -9.65 -16.60 -2.62
C PRO A 135 -11.03 -17.24 -2.84
N ASN A 136 -11.09 -18.28 -3.64
CA ASN A 136 -12.31 -19.08 -3.80
C ASN A 136 -12.63 -19.83 -2.51
N LYS A 137 -13.92 -20.00 -2.21
CA LYS A 137 -14.38 -20.80 -1.04
C LYS A 137 -13.86 -22.26 -1.05
N SER A 138 -13.44 -22.75 -2.23
CA SER A 138 -12.87 -24.09 -2.40
C SER A 138 -11.43 -24.24 -1.87
N ASN A 139 -10.73 -23.16 -1.58
CA ASN A 139 -9.32 -23.20 -1.17
C ASN A 139 -9.12 -23.55 0.32
N ASN A 140 -10.18 -23.95 1.04
CA ASN A 140 -10.18 -24.39 2.46
C ASN A 140 -9.45 -23.45 3.44
N ILE A 141 -9.21 -22.18 3.08
CA ILE A 141 -8.64 -21.20 4.00
C ILE A 141 -9.76 -20.62 4.85
N ILE A 142 -9.92 -21.14 6.05
CA ILE A 142 -10.88 -20.62 7.02
C ILE A 142 -10.24 -19.44 7.73
N ASN A 143 -10.62 -18.22 7.35
CA ASN A 143 -10.08 -17.01 7.94
C ASN A 143 -11.13 -15.88 7.93
N PRO A 144 -11.52 -15.36 9.11
CA PRO A 144 -12.60 -14.37 9.22
C PRO A 144 -12.32 -13.06 8.47
N ILE A 145 -11.06 -12.68 8.26
CA ILE A 145 -10.68 -11.49 7.47
C ILE A 145 -10.99 -11.73 5.99
N ILE A 146 -10.68 -12.95 5.48
CA ILE A 146 -10.98 -13.34 4.10
C ILE A 146 -12.50 -13.40 3.90
N ASP A 147 -13.21 -14.02 4.83
CA ASP A 147 -14.68 -14.16 4.78
C ASP A 147 -15.36 -12.79 4.76
N ALA A 148 -14.94 -11.86 5.62
CA ALA A 148 -15.46 -10.50 5.64
C ALA A 148 -15.13 -9.73 4.33
N ASN A 149 -13.93 -9.90 3.80
CA ASN A 149 -13.55 -9.28 2.51
C ASN A 149 -14.43 -9.79 1.36
N ASN A 150 -14.68 -11.10 1.30
CA ASN A 150 -15.53 -11.70 0.27
C ASN A 150 -16.99 -11.26 0.44
N ALA A 151 -17.51 -11.21 1.67
CA ALA A 151 -18.87 -10.73 1.94
C ALA A 151 -19.06 -9.24 1.55
N LEU A 152 -18.06 -8.38 1.77
CA LEU A 152 -18.10 -6.99 1.32
C LEU A 152 -18.14 -6.89 -0.22
N ARG A 153 -17.42 -7.74 -0.94
CA ARG A 153 -17.47 -7.79 -2.41
C ARG A 153 -18.82 -8.29 -2.91
N GLU A 154 -19.35 -9.36 -2.32
CA GLU A 154 -20.65 -9.93 -2.67
C GLU A 154 -21.78 -8.91 -2.45
N ALA A 155 -21.76 -8.16 -1.34
CA ALA A 155 -22.77 -7.15 -1.03
C ALA A 155 -22.85 -5.99 -2.05
N ASN A 156 -21.86 -5.85 -2.92
CA ASN A 156 -21.76 -4.76 -3.90
C ASN A 156 -21.78 -5.24 -5.35
N GLN A 157 -22.08 -6.52 -5.61
CA GLN A 157 -22.10 -7.08 -6.98
C GLN A 157 -23.22 -6.51 -7.85
N GLU A 158 -24.34 -6.13 -7.25
CA GLU A 158 -25.53 -5.61 -7.94
C GLU A 158 -25.49 -4.08 -8.16
N PHE A 159 -24.37 -3.43 -7.86
CA PHE A 159 -24.25 -1.99 -8.04
C PHE A 159 -24.37 -1.57 -9.50
N THR A 160 -25.22 -0.57 -9.77
CA THR A 160 -25.30 0.17 -11.02
C THR A 160 -25.06 1.66 -10.77
N PHE A 161 -24.64 2.40 -11.81
CA PHE A 161 -24.43 3.87 -11.62
C PHE A 161 -25.71 4.62 -11.28
N GLU A 162 -26.88 4.12 -11.68
CA GLU A 162 -28.19 4.67 -11.35
C GLU A 162 -28.45 4.70 -9.86
N ASN A 163 -27.86 3.78 -9.10
CA ASN A 163 -27.95 3.78 -7.63
C ASN A 163 -27.39 5.07 -7.02
N LEU A 164 -26.45 5.74 -7.70
CA LEU A 164 -25.87 7.01 -7.22
C LEU A 164 -26.82 8.21 -7.30
N LEU A 165 -27.98 8.04 -7.96
CA LEU A 165 -29.05 9.05 -7.99
C LEU A 165 -30.01 8.94 -6.79
N ASP A 166 -29.98 7.83 -6.05
CA ASP A 166 -30.73 7.66 -4.83
C ASP A 166 -29.92 8.24 -3.64
N ASP A 167 -30.45 9.28 -3.01
CA ASP A 167 -29.81 9.95 -1.88
C ASP A 167 -29.58 9.02 -0.68
N ASN A 168 -30.40 7.95 -0.55
CA ASN A 168 -30.27 6.97 0.53
C ASN A 168 -29.29 5.83 0.22
N TYR A 169 -28.90 5.65 -1.05
CA TYR A 169 -28.08 4.51 -1.45
C TYR A 169 -26.78 4.39 -0.63
N LEU A 170 -26.05 5.50 -0.46
CA LEU A 170 -24.78 5.48 0.25
C LEU A 170 -24.95 5.15 1.74
N ALA A 171 -26.06 5.55 2.34
CA ALA A 171 -26.38 5.21 3.74
C ALA A 171 -26.64 3.71 3.88
N ILE A 172 -27.50 3.15 3.02
CA ILE A 172 -27.82 1.71 3.00
C ILE A 172 -26.56 0.87 2.73
N PHE A 173 -25.79 1.28 1.72
CA PHE A 173 -24.51 0.67 1.38
C PHE A 173 -23.56 0.62 2.59
N PHE A 174 -23.38 1.77 3.26
CA PHE A 174 -22.48 1.87 4.40
C PHE A 174 -22.98 1.07 5.59
N GLU A 175 -24.27 1.08 5.87
CA GLU A 175 -24.87 0.27 6.93
C GLU A 175 -24.64 -1.22 6.70
N ASN A 176 -24.93 -1.72 5.51
CA ASN A 176 -24.72 -3.13 5.14
C ASN A 176 -23.24 -3.51 5.22
N SER A 177 -22.35 -2.68 4.72
CA SER A 177 -20.91 -2.90 4.84
C SER A 177 -20.42 -2.87 6.29
N ASN A 178 -21.00 -2.01 7.13
CA ASN A 178 -20.67 -1.93 8.54
C ASN A 178 -21.17 -3.15 9.33
N LYS A 179 -22.30 -3.75 8.94
CA LYS A 179 -22.75 -5.05 9.51
C LYS A 179 -21.72 -6.14 9.26
N VAL A 180 -21.21 -6.24 8.02
CA VAL A 180 -20.16 -7.21 7.68
C VAL A 180 -18.88 -6.92 8.48
N PHE A 181 -18.45 -5.65 8.51
CA PHE A 181 -17.26 -5.24 9.27
C PHE A 181 -17.35 -5.55 10.76
N SER A 182 -18.54 -5.45 11.34
CA SER A 182 -18.77 -5.70 12.78
C SER A 182 -18.41 -7.13 13.18
N SER A 183 -18.50 -8.10 12.28
CA SER A 183 -18.11 -9.50 12.53
C SER A 183 -16.60 -9.66 12.76
N VAL A 184 -15.77 -8.76 12.21
CA VAL A 184 -14.30 -8.82 12.30
C VAL A 184 -13.70 -7.66 13.11
N LYS A 185 -14.52 -6.72 13.56
CA LYS A 185 -14.05 -5.53 14.30
C LYS A 185 -13.14 -5.91 15.47
N HIS A 186 -13.55 -6.88 16.29
CA HIS A 186 -12.77 -7.33 17.45
C HIS A 186 -11.41 -7.95 17.09
N ILE A 187 -11.30 -8.52 15.89
CA ILE A 187 -10.05 -9.09 15.36
C ILE A 187 -9.08 -7.96 14.93
N LEU A 188 -9.65 -6.86 14.44
CA LEU A 188 -8.91 -5.71 13.94
C LEU A 188 -8.64 -4.65 15.01
N ASP A 189 -9.16 -4.84 16.24
CA ASP A 189 -8.91 -3.91 17.34
C ASP A 189 -7.41 -3.74 17.61
N GLY A 190 -6.99 -2.48 17.77
CA GLY A 190 -5.59 -2.09 17.95
C GLY A 190 -4.72 -2.20 16.69
N LEU A 191 -5.34 -2.46 15.52
CA LEU A 191 -4.66 -2.36 14.23
C LEU A 191 -4.63 -0.91 13.79
N LYS A 192 -3.42 -0.33 13.65
CA LYS A 192 -3.26 1.01 13.10
C LYS A 192 -3.40 0.95 11.58
N PHE A 193 -4.57 1.31 11.07
CA PHE A 193 -4.84 1.37 9.64
C PHE A 193 -5.00 2.84 9.22
N ASN A 194 -3.91 3.46 8.78
CA ASN A 194 -3.82 4.89 8.49
C ASN A 194 -3.90 5.21 6.99
N GLU A 195 -4.30 4.25 6.17
CA GLU A 195 -4.44 4.48 4.74
C GLU A 195 -5.60 5.43 4.45
N THR A 196 -5.36 6.36 3.51
CA THR A 196 -6.32 7.40 3.11
C THR A 196 -6.66 7.36 1.63
N GLN A 197 -6.09 6.40 0.89
CA GLN A 197 -6.18 6.32 -0.57
C GLN A 197 -6.64 4.95 -1.02
N THR A 198 -7.74 4.89 -1.77
CA THR A 198 -8.12 3.68 -2.51
C THR A 198 -7.56 3.72 -3.92
N PHE A 199 -7.28 2.56 -4.48
CA PHE A 199 -6.74 2.43 -5.84
C PHE A 199 -7.52 1.42 -6.66
N ARG A 200 -7.66 1.73 -7.96
CA ARG A 200 -7.91 0.76 -9.02
C ARG A 200 -6.76 0.87 -10.00
N ARG A 201 -5.98 -0.19 -10.16
CA ARG A 201 -4.72 -0.14 -10.91
C ARG A 201 -4.51 -1.38 -11.77
N ASN A 202 -3.77 -1.20 -12.84
CA ASN A 202 -3.21 -2.23 -13.69
C ASN A 202 -1.80 -2.65 -13.19
N PRO A 203 -1.11 -3.61 -13.83
CA PRO A 203 0.23 -4.05 -13.42
C PRO A 203 1.33 -3.00 -13.60
N THR A 204 1.08 -1.87 -14.27
CA THR A 204 2.12 -0.86 -14.52
C THR A 204 2.60 -0.24 -13.20
N HIS A 205 3.90 -0.18 -13.02
CA HIS A 205 4.53 0.46 -11.86
C HIS A 205 5.06 1.83 -12.25
N PHE A 206 4.54 2.89 -11.62
CA PHE A 206 4.99 4.26 -11.89
C PHE A 206 6.30 4.65 -11.19
N ASN A 207 6.81 3.82 -10.29
CA ASN A 207 8.05 4.05 -9.54
C ASN A 207 8.14 5.44 -8.86
N CYS A 208 7.00 5.95 -8.38
CA CYS A 208 6.92 7.30 -7.82
C CYS A 208 7.86 7.52 -6.64
N LYS A 209 8.13 6.49 -5.81
CA LYS A 209 9.09 6.60 -4.70
C LYS A 209 10.49 6.95 -5.20
N ARG A 210 10.97 6.29 -6.28
CA ARG A 210 12.25 6.62 -6.93
C ARG A 210 12.21 8.06 -7.47
N HIS A 211 11.11 8.45 -8.10
CA HIS A 211 11.00 9.78 -8.70
C HIS A 211 11.07 10.89 -7.64
N HIS A 212 10.38 10.74 -6.51
CA HIS A 212 10.45 11.68 -5.40
C HIS A 212 11.84 11.69 -4.74
N ARG A 213 12.50 10.53 -4.62
CA ARG A 213 13.87 10.46 -4.10
C ARG A 213 14.84 11.24 -5.00
N LEU A 214 14.81 11.00 -6.31
CA LEU A 214 15.65 11.74 -7.27
C LEU A 214 15.40 13.25 -7.21
N PHE A 215 14.15 13.67 -7.07
CA PHE A 215 13.81 15.07 -6.90
C PHE A 215 14.41 15.64 -5.60
N ASN A 216 14.27 14.95 -4.49
CA ASN A 216 14.74 15.41 -3.18
C ASN A 216 16.26 15.44 -3.09
N GLU A 217 16.96 14.43 -3.66
CA GLU A 217 18.41 14.31 -3.58
C GLU A 217 19.15 15.18 -4.60
N TYR A 218 18.62 15.30 -5.82
CA TYR A 218 19.32 15.94 -6.95
C TYR A 218 18.60 17.17 -7.50
N ASN A 219 17.47 17.57 -6.93
CA ASN A 219 16.61 18.67 -7.41
C ASN A 219 16.35 18.56 -8.92
N MET A 220 15.90 17.38 -9.37
CA MET A 220 15.62 17.10 -10.79
C MET A 220 14.27 16.39 -10.94
N ILE A 221 13.63 16.59 -12.11
CA ILE A 221 12.42 15.86 -12.46
C ILE A 221 12.79 14.68 -13.36
N PRO A 222 12.49 13.42 -12.96
CA PRO A 222 12.78 12.24 -13.78
C PRO A 222 12.07 12.26 -15.13
N LYS A 223 12.71 11.66 -16.14
CA LYS A 223 12.19 11.63 -17.53
C LYS A 223 10.75 11.14 -17.62
N PHE A 224 10.42 10.05 -16.91
CA PHE A 224 9.09 9.48 -16.90
C PHE A 224 8.01 10.49 -16.49
N CYS A 225 8.31 11.40 -15.54
CA CYS A 225 7.36 12.37 -15.04
C CYS A 225 6.92 13.40 -16.11
N PHE A 226 7.75 13.63 -17.15
CA PHE A 226 7.41 14.53 -18.25
C PHE A 226 6.27 14.01 -19.15
N SER A 227 6.06 12.70 -19.19
CA SER A 227 4.93 12.06 -19.89
C SER A 227 3.78 11.70 -18.94
N CYS A 228 3.90 11.95 -17.64
CA CYS A 228 2.87 11.64 -16.67
C CYS A 228 1.85 12.78 -16.60
N PHE A 229 0.64 12.54 -17.11
CA PHE A 229 -0.51 13.43 -16.99
C PHE A 229 -1.55 12.82 -16.05
N LYS A 230 -2.34 13.67 -15.41
CA LYS A 230 -3.40 13.25 -14.49
C LYS A 230 -4.66 14.04 -14.74
N ILE A 231 -5.77 13.36 -14.95
CA ILE A 231 -7.07 13.99 -14.81
C ILE A 231 -7.31 14.08 -13.30
N GLN A 232 -7.38 15.30 -12.79
CA GLN A 232 -7.72 15.58 -11.40
C GLN A 232 -9.18 15.90 -11.32
N ILE A 233 -9.87 15.23 -10.42
CA ILE A 233 -11.29 15.41 -10.10
C ILE A 233 -11.34 15.85 -8.65
N ASP A 234 -11.95 16.99 -8.38
CA ASP A 234 -12.08 17.57 -7.04
C ASP A 234 -13.55 17.45 -6.58
N PRO A 235 -13.94 16.36 -5.90
CA PRO A 235 -15.26 16.22 -5.30
C PRO A 235 -15.55 17.37 -4.32
N LEU A 236 -16.81 17.84 -4.30
CA LEU A 236 -17.18 18.97 -3.47
C LEU A 236 -17.22 18.65 -1.97
N ASN A 237 -17.60 17.41 -1.64
CA ASN A 237 -17.80 16.92 -0.28
C ASN A 237 -17.56 15.40 -0.21
N ILE A 238 -17.74 14.82 0.97
CA ILE A 238 -17.49 13.39 1.20
C ILE A 238 -18.46 12.50 0.43
N LEU A 239 -19.73 12.88 0.23
CA LEU A 239 -20.68 12.12 -0.57
C LEU A 239 -20.20 11.98 -2.01
N GLU A 240 -19.71 13.07 -2.58
CA GLU A 240 -19.20 13.07 -3.94
C GLU A 240 -17.90 12.25 -4.07
N LEU A 241 -17.09 12.16 -3.00
CA LEU A 241 -15.92 11.28 -2.98
C LEU A 241 -16.33 9.78 -2.99
N PHE A 242 -17.37 9.41 -2.23
CA PHE A 242 -17.91 8.04 -2.27
C PHE A 242 -18.49 7.70 -3.65
N LYS A 243 -19.28 8.60 -4.24
CA LYS A 243 -19.79 8.42 -5.60
C LYS A 243 -18.66 8.23 -6.62
N LEU A 244 -17.59 9.04 -6.50
CA LEU A 244 -16.41 8.93 -7.36
C LEU A 244 -15.70 7.57 -7.21
N PHE A 245 -15.63 7.04 -6.00
CA PHE A 245 -15.09 5.69 -5.78
C PHE A 245 -15.88 4.64 -6.58
N PHE A 246 -17.21 4.66 -6.51
CA PHE A 246 -18.05 3.71 -7.25
C PHE A 246 -17.91 3.87 -8.76
N ILE A 247 -17.83 5.11 -9.24
CA ILE A 247 -17.59 5.37 -10.67
C ILE A 247 -16.22 4.79 -11.07
N PHE A 248 -15.18 5.01 -10.25
CA PHE A 248 -13.84 4.49 -10.54
C PHE A 248 -13.77 2.96 -10.46
N ASP A 249 -14.58 2.35 -9.62
CA ASP A 249 -14.67 0.90 -9.51
C ASP A 249 -15.39 0.27 -10.71
N GLY A 250 -16.53 0.86 -11.13
CA GLY A 250 -17.38 0.33 -12.19
C GLY A 250 -16.94 0.67 -13.61
N ILE A 251 -16.20 1.79 -13.81
CA ILE A 251 -15.83 2.22 -15.16
C ILE A 251 -14.68 1.37 -15.74
N LYS A 252 -14.85 1.00 -17.03
CA LYS A 252 -13.82 0.23 -17.75
C LYS A 252 -13.11 1.12 -18.75
N PHE A 253 -11.81 1.30 -18.59
CA PHE A 253 -10.92 1.93 -19.57
C PHE A 253 -10.24 0.88 -20.44
N THR A 254 -9.91 1.23 -21.68
CA THR A 254 -9.22 0.34 -22.62
C THR A 254 -7.91 -0.20 -22.02
N ASP A 255 -7.11 0.69 -21.42
CA ASP A 255 -5.80 0.36 -20.85
C ASP A 255 -5.84 0.18 -19.33
N ASN A 256 -7.06 0.10 -18.76
CA ASN A 256 -7.30 0.00 -17.31
C ASN A 256 -6.47 0.99 -16.49
N ASN A 257 -6.48 2.26 -16.91
CA ASN A 257 -5.67 3.32 -16.28
C ASN A 257 -5.77 3.32 -14.76
N TRP A 258 -4.65 3.60 -14.12
CA TRP A 258 -4.63 3.81 -12.69
C TRP A 258 -5.57 4.94 -12.30
N ARG A 259 -6.38 4.70 -11.31
CA ARG A 259 -7.24 5.70 -10.69
C ARG A 259 -7.22 5.56 -9.19
N LYS A 260 -7.32 6.66 -8.50
CA LYS A 260 -7.38 6.69 -7.04
C LYS A 260 -8.35 7.74 -6.53
N CYS A 261 -8.97 7.44 -5.40
CA CYS A 261 -9.69 8.37 -4.57
C CYS A 261 -8.95 8.57 -3.25
N MET A 262 -8.93 9.79 -2.74
CA MET A 262 -8.22 10.11 -1.50
C MET A 262 -8.76 11.36 -0.81
N ILE A 263 -8.51 11.47 0.47
CA ILE A 263 -8.53 12.73 1.19
C ILE A 263 -7.17 13.43 1.06
N GLU A 264 -7.18 14.75 0.94
CA GLU A 264 -5.96 15.55 0.90
C GLU A 264 -5.73 16.16 2.28
N THR A 265 -4.64 15.79 2.91
CA THR A 265 -4.29 16.21 4.27
C THR A 265 -3.23 17.31 4.30
N ARG A 266 -2.65 17.65 3.16
CA ARG A 266 -1.62 18.69 3.03
C ARG A 266 -2.26 20.07 2.96
N PRO A 267 -1.97 20.98 3.89
CA PRO A 267 -2.62 22.29 3.99
C PRO A 267 -2.35 23.20 2.78
N GLU A 268 -1.22 23.00 2.09
CA GLU A 268 -0.82 23.79 0.91
C GLU A 268 -1.57 23.39 -0.38
N ILE A 269 -2.34 22.29 -0.36
CA ILE A 269 -3.11 21.82 -1.52
C ILE A 269 -4.58 22.09 -1.31
N SER A 270 -5.18 22.91 -2.18
CA SER A 270 -6.60 23.24 -2.07
C SER A 270 -7.51 22.04 -2.35
N GLY A 271 -8.59 21.94 -1.56
CA GLY A 271 -9.64 20.93 -1.69
C GLY A 271 -9.32 19.65 -0.93
N ALA A 272 -10.25 19.27 -0.04
CA ALA A 272 -10.11 18.15 0.89
C ALA A 272 -10.19 16.76 0.22
N TYR A 273 -10.86 16.68 -0.93
CA TYR A 273 -11.18 15.42 -1.61
C TYR A 273 -10.60 15.42 -3.02
N LYS A 274 -9.99 14.31 -3.41
CA LYS A 274 -9.31 14.17 -4.69
C LYS A 274 -9.60 12.83 -5.35
N GLY A 275 -9.81 12.90 -6.68
CA GLY A 275 -9.71 11.75 -7.57
C GLY A 275 -8.65 12.00 -8.63
N TYR A 276 -7.95 10.96 -9.01
CA TYR A 276 -6.95 11.03 -10.07
C TYR A 276 -7.08 9.85 -11.04
N ILE A 277 -6.98 10.14 -12.35
CA ILE A 277 -6.77 9.15 -13.38
C ILE A 277 -5.41 9.43 -14.01
N TYR A 278 -4.55 8.42 -14.06
CA TYR A 278 -3.18 8.54 -14.57
C TYR A 278 -3.14 8.21 -16.06
N CYS A 279 -2.48 9.09 -16.83
CA CYS A 279 -2.36 9.01 -18.26
C CYS A 279 -0.89 9.16 -18.68
N SER A 280 -0.52 8.51 -19.78
CA SER A 280 0.84 8.51 -20.33
C SER A 280 1.12 9.67 -21.28
N SER A 281 0.09 10.44 -21.65
CA SER A 281 0.18 11.60 -22.51
C SER A 281 -1.01 12.53 -22.37
N MET A 282 -0.88 13.77 -22.84
CA MET A 282 -1.99 14.72 -22.93
C MET A 282 -3.10 14.23 -23.85
N LYS A 283 -2.74 13.59 -24.98
CA LYS A 283 -3.71 13.02 -25.93
C LYS A 283 -4.58 11.95 -25.26
N GLU A 284 -3.97 11.07 -24.49
CA GLU A 284 -4.68 10.05 -23.72
C GLU A 284 -5.57 10.70 -22.65
N ALA A 285 -5.05 11.68 -21.91
CA ALA A 285 -5.82 12.39 -20.89
C ALA A 285 -7.08 13.05 -21.47
N ASN A 286 -6.97 13.73 -22.64
CA ASN A 286 -8.11 14.32 -23.32
C ASN A 286 -9.14 13.27 -23.78
N LYS A 287 -8.68 12.14 -24.34
CA LYS A 287 -9.54 11.03 -24.75
C LYS A 287 -10.33 10.46 -23.56
N ILE A 288 -9.64 10.19 -22.46
CA ILE A 288 -10.27 9.66 -21.25
C ILE A 288 -11.21 10.69 -20.65
N LEU A 289 -10.85 11.97 -20.62
CA LEU A 289 -11.69 13.02 -20.11
C LEU A 289 -13.00 13.13 -20.89
N GLN A 290 -12.93 13.09 -22.23
CA GLN A 290 -14.14 13.08 -23.08
C GLN A 290 -15.03 11.86 -22.79
N PHE A 291 -14.43 10.70 -22.57
CA PHE A 291 -15.16 9.46 -22.27
C PHE A 291 -15.86 9.50 -20.92
N ILE A 292 -15.18 9.99 -19.86
CA ILE A 292 -15.70 9.92 -18.49
C ILE A 292 -16.59 11.12 -18.12
N SER A 293 -16.43 12.29 -18.78
CA SER A 293 -17.13 13.53 -18.41
C SER A 293 -18.65 13.40 -18.38
N PRO A 294 -19.33 12.71 -19.32
CA PRO A 294 -20.77 12.52 -19.24
C PRO A 294 -21.20 11.81 -17.95
N THR A 295 -20.47 10.77 -17.55
CA THR A 295 -20.73 10.03 -16.29
C THR A 295 -20.47 10.92 -15.07
N LEU A 296 -19.33 11.61 -15.04
CA LEU A 296 -19.01 12.50 -13.93
C LEU A 296 -20.06 13.61 -13.78
N ASN A 297 -20.43 14.29 -14.87
CA ASN A 297 -21.40 15.39 -14.83
C ASN A 297 -22.82 14.93 -14.46
N LYS A 298 -23.18 13.67 -14.79
CA LYS A 298 -24.49 13.12 -14.41
C LYS A 298 -24.59 12.81 -12.92
N PHE A 299 -23.52 12.29 -12.30
CA PHE A 299 -23.57 11.72 -10.96
C PHE A 299 -22.83 12.53 -9.90
N LEU A 300 -21.95 13.47 -10.28
CA LEU A 300 -21.08 14.20 -9.37
C LEU A 300 -21.18 15.71 -9.50
N LYS A 301 -21.00 16.38 -8.36
CA LYS A 301 -20.64 17.81 -8.29
C LYS A 301 -19.16 17.94 -8.02
N CYS A 302 -18.36 18.22 -9.05
CA CYS A 302 -16.91 18.27 -8.96
C CYS A 302 -16.30 19.28 -9.94
N LYS A 303 -15.07 19.71 -9.66
CA LYS A 303 -14.21 20.39 -10.63
C LYS A 303 -13.30 19.37 -11.28
N ILE A 304 -13.03 19.52 -12.58
CA ILE A 304 -12.17 18.61 -13.32
C ILE A 304 -11.13 19.44 -14.05
N ASN A 305 -9.88 19.03 -13.96
CA ASN A 305 -8.77 19.61 -14.71
C ASN A 305 -7.76 18.54 -15.10
N ILE A 306 -6.92 18.83 -16.10
CA ILE A 306 -5.75 18.02 -16.42
C ILE A 306 -4.52 18.71 -15.86
N LYS A 307 -3.67 17.96 -15.16
CA LYS A 307 -2.38 18.44 -14.68
C LYS A 307 -1.24 17.53 -15.11
N ARG A 308 -0.04 18.10 -15.21
CA ARG A 308 1.18 17.39 -15.54
C ARG A 308 1.89 16.95 -14.26
N GLY A 309 2.27 15.69 -14.17
CA GLY A 309 3.12 15.14 -13.12
C GLY A 309 2.63 15.34 -11.69
N CYS A 310 3.55 15.53 -10.78
CA CYS A 310 3.31 15.70 -9.36
C CYS A 310 3.44 17.17 -8.94
N SER A 311 2.52 17.64 -8.09
CA SER A 311 2.47 19.03 -7.64
C SER A 311 3.73 19.45 -6.87
N GLU A 312 4.38 18.49 -6.24
CA GLU A 312 5.59 18.66 -5.45
C GLU A 312 6.74 19.28 -6.26
N PHE A 313 6.74 19.05 -7.59
CA PHE A 313 7.76 19.61 -8.47
C PHE A 313 7.52 21.09 -8.83
N TYR A 314 6.30 21.60 -8.65
CA TYR A 314 5.89 22.91 -9.10
C TYR A 314 6.58 24.05 -8.34
N LYS A 315 6.98 23.83 -7.08
CA LYS A 315 7.68 24.83 -6.27
C LYS A 315 9.07 25.12 -6.82
N SER A 316 9.82 24.07 -7.16
CA SER A 316 11.18 24.20 -7.72
C SER A 316 11.17 24.49 -9.22
N PHE A 317 10.16 24.01 -9.94
CA PHE A 317 10.03 24.12 -11.40
C PHE A 317 8.63 24.62 -11.78
N PRO A 318 8.33 25.93 -11.65
CA PRO A 318 6.99 26.48 -11.89
C PRO A 318 6.45 26.20 -13.30
N ASN A 319 7.33 26.20 -14.31
CA ASN A 319 6.94 25.97 -15.71
C ASN A 319 6.64 24.50 -16.02
N TYR A 320 6.99 23.57 -15.12
CA TYR A 320 6.65 22.17 -15.27
C TYR A 320 5.15 21.89 -15.22
N LYS A 321 4.36 22.75 -14.58
CA LYS A 321 2.89 22.63 -14.52
C LYS A 321 2.19 22.88 -15.87
N LEU A 322 2.87 23.52 -16.82
CA LEU A 322 2.29 23.82 -18.14
C LEU A 322 1.98 22.54 -18.90
N THR A 323 0.83 22.52 -19.55
CA THR A 323 0.31 21.35 -20.27
C THR A 323 0.27 21.56 -21.78
N ASP A 324 0.32 22.79 -22.27
CA ASP A 324 0.37 23.13 -23.68
C ASP A 324 1.84 23.22 -24.15
N GLU A 325 2.23 22.36 -25.07
CA GLU A 325 3.58 22.31 -25.66
C GLU A 325 3.94 23.54 -26.50
N ASN A 326 2.93 24.32 -26.90
CA ASN A 326 3.12 25.56 -27.69
C ASN A 326 3.43 26.77 -26.80
N GLU A 327 3.28 26.66 -25.49
CA GLU A 327 3.65 27.76 -24.60
C GLU A 327 5.16 27.98 -24.61
N THR A 328 5.58 29.25 -24.73
CA THR A 328 6.99 29.64 -24.84
C THR A 328 7.89 29.15 -23.71
N ASN A 329 7.31 28.98 -22.54
CA ASN A 329 7.99 28.51 -21.32
C ASN A 329 7.69 27.04 -21.00
N PHE A 330 7.17 26.26 -21.96
CA PHE A 330 6.89 24.83 -21.74
C PHE A 330 8.18 24.08 -21.43
N MET A 331 8.22 23.47 -20.25
CA MET A 331 9.41 22.79 -19.78
C MET A 331 9.56 21.41 -20.43
N LYS A 332 10.69 21.21 -21.10
CA LYS A 332 11.11 19.89 -21.66
C LYS A 332 12.13 19.24 -20.73
N TYR A 333 12.29 17.92 -20.90
CA TYR A 333 13.27 17.17 -20.13
C TYR A 333 14.70 17.66 -20.42
N ASN A 334 15.46 17.88 -19.36
CA ASN A 334 16.86 18.28 -19.46
C ASN A 334 17.75 17.03 -19.63
N ASN A 335 18.47 16.95 -20.74
CA ASN A 335 19.34 15.82 -21.04
C ASN A 335 20.52 15.67 -20.06
N GLU A 336 20.94 16.74 -19.37
CA GLU A 336 21.96 16.66 -18.32
C GLU A 336 21.51 15.77 -17.16
N TRP A 337 20.21 15.72 -16.88
CA TRP A 337 19.65 14.88 -15.86
C TRP A 337 19.71 13.37 -16.21
N GLN A 338 19.84 13.04 -17.49
CA GLN A 338 19.91 11.63 -17.93
C GLN A 338 21.12 10.91 -17.35
N SER A 339 22.24 11.59 -17.22
CA SER A 339 23.46 11.02 -16.63
C SER A 339 23.28 10.72 -15.14
N ILE A 340 22.56 11.62 -14.44
CA ILE A 340 22.24 11.45 -13.01
C ILE A 340 21.30 10.25 -12.83
N GLU A 341 20.22 10.16 -13.62
CA GLU A 341 19.29 9.02 -13.56
C GLU A 341 20.01 7.70 -13.81
N LYS A 342 20.84 7.60 -14.87
CA LYS A 342 21.59 6.38 -15.18
C LYS A 342 22.56 5.97 -14.07
N LYS A 343 23.26 6.96 -13.48
CA LYS A 343 24.19 6.70 -12.37
C LYS A 343 23.47 6.25 -11.11
N ASP A 344 22.29 6.80 -10.84
CA ASP A 344 21.49 6.41 -9.68
C ASP A 344 20.90 5.00 -9.87
N ASP A 345 20.34 4.71 -11.04
CA ASP A 345 19.77 3.41 -11.36
C ASP A 345 20.80 2.28 -11.30
N SER A 346 22.06 2.56 -11.66
CA SER A 346 23.14 1.56 -11.56
C SER A 346 23.48 1.13 -10.13
N LYS A 347 23.08 1.93 -9.13
CA LYS A 347 23.31 1.62 -7.70
C LYS A 347 22.21 0.76 -7.09
N ILE A 348 21.08 0.63 -7.78
CA ILE A 348 19.91 -0.07 -7.25
C ILE A 348 19.86 -1.47 -7.86
N GLN A 349 19.97 -2.51 -7.04
CA GLN A 349 19.56 -3.85 -7.44
C GLN A 349 18.04 -3.86 -7.58
N ASN A 350 17.56 -3.72 -8.82
CA ASN A 350 16.13 -3.81 -9.11
C ASN A 350 15.67 -5.27 -8.97
N VAL A 351 15.05 -5.59 -7.85
CA VAL A 351 14.12 -6.72 -7.83
C VAL A 351 12.86 -6.24 -8.52
N GLU A 352 12.59 -6.71 -9.73
CA GLU A 352 11.35 -6.41 -10.44
C GLU A 352 10.17 -6.93 -9.62
N LYS A 353 9.42 -6.00 -9.00
CA LYS A 353 8.16 -6.36 -8.35
C LYS A 353 7.09 -6.57 -9.43
N ILE A 354 6.47 -7.73 -9.40
CA ILE A 354 5.34 -8.02 -10.28
C ILE A 354 4.09 -7.40 -9.67
N TYR A 355 3.47 -6.46 -10.40
CA TYR A 355 2.21 -5.84 -10.00
C TYR A 355 1.04 -6.51 -10.71
N LYS A 356 -0.09 -6.63 -10.00
CA LYS A 356 -1.33 -7.20 -10.54
C LYS A 356 -2.44 -6.15 -10.58
N ASN A 357 -3.46 -6.42 -11.38
CA ASN A 357 -4.70 -5.65 -11.39
C ASN A 357 -5.36 -5.71 -10.01
N THR A 358 -5.90 -4.58 -9.54
CA THR A 358 -6.86 -4.62 -8.45
C THR A 358 -8.16 -5.28 -8.93
N ILE A 359 -8.82 -6.00 -8.03
CA ILE A 359 -10.13 -6.57 -8.29
C ILE A 359 -11.19 -5.51 -8.02
N ASN A 360 -12.19 -5.39 -8.90
CA ASN A 360 -13.33 -4.51 -8.67
C ASN A 360 -14.21 -5.02 -7.52
N GLY A 361 -15.02 -4.14 -6.99
CA GLY A 361 -15.83 -4.37 -5.82
C GLY A 361 -15.14 -3.92 -4.53
N LEU A 362 -15.94 -3.72 -3.48
CA LEU A 362 -15.47 -3.22 -2.21
C LEU A 362 -14.64 -4.26 -1.47
N SER A 363 -13.34 -3.99 -1.29
CA SER A 363 -12.48 -4.78 -0.41
C SER A 363 -12.59 -4.31 1.05
N LEU A 364 -12.14 -5.14 1.98
CA LEU A 364 -12.02 -4.73 3.39
C LEU A 364 -11.09 -3.53 3.56
N SER A 365 -10.00 -3.47 2.80
CA SER A 365 -9.10 -2.31 2.76
C SER A 365 -9.84 -1.04 2.33
N ASP A 366 -10.62 -1.10 1.24
CA ASP A 366 -11.41 0.06 0.77
C ASP A 366 -12.39 0.53 1.84
N PHE A 367 -13.08 -0.40 2.51
CA PHE A 367 -14.04 -0.05 3.56
C PHE A 367 -13.37 0.61 4.77
N LEU A 368 -12.21 0.12 5.19
CA LEU A 368 -11.41 0.76 6.26
C LEU A 368 -10.98 2.17 5.87
N ILE A 369 -10.56 2.37 4.63
CA ILE A 369 -10.22 3.72 4.10
C ILE A 369 -11.44 4.63 4.10
N MET A 370 -12.62 4.15 3.68
CA MET A 370 -13.87 4.93 3.70
C MET A 370 -14.24 5.37 5.11
N ARG A 371 -14.03 4.53 6.12
CA ARG A 371 -14.21 4.89 7.54
C ARG A 371 -13.26 6.03 7.94
N ASN A 372 -12.02 6.00 7.48
CA ASN A 372 -11.06 7.08 7.69
C ASN A 372 -11.51 8.39 7.00
N TRP A 373 -12.06 8.31 5.79
CA TRP A 373 -12.62 9.46 5.09
C TRP A 373 -13.77 10.12 5.86
N LEU A 374 -14.68 9.32 6.43
CA LEU A 374 -15.79 9.86 7.25
C LEU A 374 -15.28 10.53 8.52
N SER A 375 -14.27 9.96 9.17
CA SER A 375 -13.63 10.57 10.33
C SER A 375 -12.97 11.91 9.99
N TYR A 376 -12.30 11.99 8.85
CA TYR A 376 -11.72 13.24 8.34
C TYR A 376 -12.79 14.28 7.98
N ALA A 377 -13.87 13.87 7.31
CA ALA A 377 -14.98 14.76 6.99
C ALA A 377 -15.57 15.41 8.25
N LYS A 378 -15.71 14.65 9.33
CA LYS A 378 -16.16 15.17 10.64
C LYS A 378 -15.21 16.24 11.20
N ILE A 379 -13.88 16.04 11.05
CA ILE A 379 -12.87 16.98 11.57
C ILE A 379 -12.91 18.31 10.83
N ILE A 380 -13.07 18.28 9.51
CA ILE A 380 -13.12 19.49 8.68
C ILE A 380 -14.50 20.12 8.59
N ASP A 381 -15.47 19.67 9.42
CA ASP A 381 -16.89 20.09 9.46
C ASP A 381 -17.62 19.94 8.11
N ASP A 382 -17.26 18.95 7.30
CA ASP A 382 -18.04 18.54 6.14
C ASP A 382 -19.26 17.73 6.59
N ARG A 383 -20.35 18.41 6.92
CA ARG A 383 -21.56 17.81 7.50
C ARG A 383 -22.30 16.84 6.58
N SER A 384 -21.91 16.76 5.30
CA SER A 384 -22.55 15.84 4.36
C SER A 384 -22.33 14.37 4.73
N TYR A 385 -21.33 14.05 5.58
CA TYR A 385 -21.15 12.70 6.13
C TYR A 385 -22.39 12.15 6.84
N LYS A 386 -23.23 13.04 7.43
CA LYS A 386 -24.46 12.64 8.13
C LYS A 386 -25.47 11.95 7.23
N ASN A 387 -25.40 12.20 5.92
CA ASN A 387 -26.23 11.51 4.94
C ASN A 387 -25.74 10.06 4.69
N ILE A 388 -24.57 9.70 5.19
CA ILE A 388 -24.04 8.32 5.11
C ILE A 388 -24.23 7.62 6.45
N THR A 389 -23.80 8.25 7.55
CA THR A 389 -23.89 7.68 8.89
C THR A 389 -23.76 8.78 9.96
N GLU A 390 -24.49 8.64 11.06
CA GLU A 390 -24.29 9.46 12.26
C GLU A 390 -23.23 8.85 13.20
N ASP A 391 -23.08 7.53 13.16
CA ASP A 391 -22.12 6.79 13.99
C ASP A 391 -20.76 6.69 13.30
N ILE A 392 -19.96 7.74 13.49
CA ILE A 392 -18.59 7.78 12.96
C ILE A 392 -17.65 7.12 13.97
N PRO A 393 -16.94 6.07 13.55
CA PRO A 393 -15.93 5.49 14.40
C PRO A 393 -14.81 6.51 14.70
N ASN A 394 -14.36 6.54 15.95
CA ASN A 394 -13.12 7.23 16.28
C ASN A 394 -11.97 6.54 15.51
N SER A 395 -11.37 7.23 14.53
CA SER A 395 -10.18 6.74 13.86
C SER A 395 -8.95 7.36 14.50
N GLU A 396 -7.92 6.55 14.71
CA GLU A 396 -6.62 7.02 15.22
C GLU A 396 -5.87 7.95 14.24
N LEU A 397 -6.31 8.04 12.98
CA LEU A 397 -5.85 9.03 11.99
C LEU A 397 -5.94 10.46 12.51
N VAL A 398 -6.87 10.71 13.41
CA VAL A 398 -7.23 12.03 13.91
C VAL A 398 -6.20 12.56 14.90
N SER A 399 -5.58 11.69 15.68
CA SER A 399 -4.61 12.11 16.71
C SER A 399 -3.29 12.63 16.13
N GLY A 400 -2.95 12.27 14.89
CA GLY A 400 -1.74 12.72 14.21
C GLY A 400 -1.93 13.95 13.30
N LEU A 401 -3.16 14.29 12.92
CA LEU A 401 -3.46 15.43 12.05
C LEU A 401 -3.79 16.72 12.81
N VAL A 402 -4.04 16.62 14.11
CA VAL A 402 -4.45 17.76 14.99
C VAL A 402 -3.31 18.21 15.91
N SER A 403 -2.15 17.57 15.87
CA SER A 403 -1.03 17.81 16.79
C SER A 403 0.14 18.62 16.19
N ASP A 404 -0.07 19.37 15.10
CA ASP A 404 0.90 20.35 14.57
C ASP A 404 0.25 21.70 14.25
#